data_7b1fa93627fd55500f9a055a1479a43c
#
_entry.id   7b1fa93627fd55500f9a055a1479a43c
#
_cell.length_a   1.000
_cell.length_b   1.000
_cell.length_c   1.000
_cell.angle_alpha   90.00
_cell.angle_beta   90.00
_cell.angle_gamma   90.00
#
_symmetry.space_group_name_H-M   'P 1'
#
loop_
_entity.id
_entity.type
_entity.pdbx_description
1 polymer ?
#
loop_
_entity_poly.entity_id
_entity_poly.type
_entity_poly.pdbx_seq_one_letter_code
_entity_poly.pdbx_strand_id
1 'polypeptide(L)'
;KQPEWVGFNLYTGLTDFVFEWIKRYKIERASHILKQNIVDFDTADKALKNMVREAKGPIYDGKQVVYAPIIIGGHFNNYSFNESFCKGGDYVVRGKGINLLRDILLGLFEPGIYHDPMPYANIPRMDREVFYKDMYEYSDKTKGYVFSRIKSVLSALGCSYTCSYCYISSMIDNLKEAYQGKGIKPPSIIQDRPINTVLAEGKDILRLDKFYGVKTAAVFDQADISLNNMEWWNELGDKWMTDIGIPFYIQARPAMLAGKNGIKRIESISNRRLVSGISMAIESGDQNVRKLLLDRHENNNIVKDAIKNVKSYGIPLRTQAIVGLPVMKPSIPFNSTNSKVSLVDRDGKEHYYEDPLQ
;
A
#
# COMPACT_ATOMS: atom_id res chain seq x y z
N LYS A 1 28.02 -4.37 11.22
CA LYS A 1 27.28 -5.59 11.61
C LYS A 1 26.43 -6.03 10.45
N GLN A 2 26.42 -7.32 10.12
CA GLN A 2 25.45 -7.85 9.15
C GLN A 2 24.06 -7.88 9.78
N PRO A 3 22.98 -7.60 9.02
CA PRO A 3 21.62 -7.72 9.53
C PRO A 3 21.29 -9.18 9.88
N GLU A 4 20.44 -9.38 10.87
CA GLU A 4 19.95 -10.72 11.21
C GLU A 4 18.82 -11.15 10.26
N TRP A 5 18.10 -10.20 9.70
CA TRP A 5 16.98 -10.42 8.79
C TRP A 5 17.03 -9.42 7.64
N VAL A 6 16.59 -9.84 6.46
CA VAL A 6 16.45 -8.98 5.29
C VAL A 6 14.97 -8.93 4.87
N GLY A 7 14.39 -7.74 4.84
CA GLY A 7 13.00 -7.53 4.48
C GLY A 7 12.83 -6.76 3.16
N PHE A 8 11.95 -7.22 2.29
CA PHE A 8 11.56 -6.51 1.08
C PHE A 8 10.05 -6.24 1.07
N ASN A 9 9.70 -5.01 0.78
CA ASN A 9 8.33 -4.62 0.45
C ASN A 9 8.23 -4.48 -1.07
N LEU A 10 7.71 -5.50 -1.75
CA LEU A 10 7.72 -5.55 -3.20
C LEU A 10 6.57 -4.78 -3.83
N TYR A 11 6.93 -3.93 -4.79
CA TYR A 11 6.05 -3.29 -5.75
C TYR A 11 6.38 -3.78 -7.16
N THR A 12 5.40 -3.87 -8.04
CA THR A 12 5.49 -4.49 -9.37
C THR A 12 6.66 -3.96 -10.23
N GLY A 13 7.01 -2.68 -10.12
CA GLY A 13 8.09 -2.09 -10.93
C GLY A 13 9.53 -2.38 -10.46
N LEU A 14 9.72 -3.06 -9.31
CA LEU A 14 11.05 -3.33 -8.74
C LEU A 14 11.33 -4.83 -8.56
N THR A 15 10.42 -5.69 -8.95
CA THR A 15 10.47 -7.14 -8.66
C THR A 15 11.69 -7.80 -9.28
N ASP A 16 11.97 -7.56 -10.54
CA ASP A 16 13.10 -8.19 -11.26
C ASP A 16 14.45 -7.83 -10.63
N PHE A 17 14.63 -6.56 -10.28
CA PHE A 17 15.85 -6.10 -9.60
C PHE A 17 16.04 -6.81 -8.25
N VAL A 18 14.96 -6.87 -7.44
CA VAL A 18 15.03 -7.51 -6.13
C VAL A 18 15.27 -9.02 -6.25
N PHE A 19 14.61 -9.69 -7.20
CA PHE A 19 14.81 -11.13 -7.40
C PHE A 19 16.22 -11.47 -7.90
N GLU A 20 16.81 -10.68 -8.78
CA GLU A 20 18.19 -10.86 -9.18
C GLU A 20 19.18 -10.64 -8.03
N TRP A 21 18.91 -9.66 -7.15
CA TRP A 21 19.70 -9.45 -5.95
C TRP A 21 19.60 -10.66 -5.00
N ILE A 22 18.38 -11.17 -4.74
CA ILE A 22 18.14 -12.34 -3.91
C ILE A 22 18.89 -13.56 -4.44
N LYS A 23 18.82 -13.79 -5.73
CA LYS A 23 19.50 -14.90 -6.40
C LYS A 23 21.02 -14.87 -6.15
N ARG A 24 21.65 -13.74 -6.40
CA ARG A 24 23.09 -13.55 -6.16
C ARG A 24 23.46 -13.74 -4.70
N TYR A 25 22.71 -13.12 -3.81
CA TYR A 25 22.92 -13.22 -2.37
C TYR A 25 22.87 -14.69 -1.91
N LYS A 26 21.86 -15.45 -2.32
CA LYS A 26 21.71 -16.84 -1.91
C LYS A 26 22.81 -17.74 -2.43
N ILE A 27 23.18 -17.61 -3.69
CA ILE A 27 24.28 -18.38 -4.29
C ILE A 27 25.59 -18.11 -3.53
N GLU A 28 25.91 -16.85 -3.28
CA GLU A 28 27.11 -16.45 -2.54
C GLU A 28 27.11 -17.02 -1.11
N ARG A 29 25.98 -16.89 -0.39
CA ARG A 29 25.90 -17.36 0.99
C ARG A 29 25.92 -18.87 1.12
N ALA A 30 25.23 -19.60 0.24
CA ALA A 30 25.26 -21.05 0.22
C ALA A 30 26.67 -21.56 -0.09
N SER A 31 27.35 -20.98 -1.07
CA SER A 31 28.73 -21.32 -1.42
C SER A 31 29.68 -21.12 -0.25
N HIS A 32 29.55 -20.00 0.46
CA HIS A 32 30.37 -19.69 1.63
C HIS A 32 30.13 -20.66 2.79
N ILE A 33 28.88 -20.93 3.14
CA ILE A 33 28.52 -21.77 4.29
C ILE A 33 28.86 -23.25 4.04
N LEU A 34 28.56 -23.74 2.84
CA LEU A 34 28.79 -25.14 2.48
C LEU A 34 30.23 -25.39 2.03
N LYS A 35 31.06 -24.37 1.87
CA LYS A 35 32.44 -24.44 1.36
C LYS A 35 32.52 -25.15 0.00
N GLN A 36 31.53 -24.94 -0.86
CA GLN A 36 31.38 -25.52 -2.19
C GLN A 36 31.10 -24.43 -3.21
N ASN A 37 31.53 -24.61 -4.43
CA ASN A 37 31.20 -23.70 -5.53
C ASN A 37 29.79 -24.01 -6.05
N ILE A 38 28.79 -23.34 -5.49
CA ILE A 38 27.38 -23.46 -5.90
C ILE A 38 27.12 -22.37 -6.94
N VAL A 39 26.70 -22.76 -8.11
CA VAL A 39 26.37 -21.83 -9.23
C VAL A 39 24.88 -21.84 -9.58
N ASP A 40 24.17 -22.88 -9.10
CA ASP A 40 22.74 -23.05 -9.34
C ASP A 40 21.92 -22.48 -8.20
N PHE A 41 20.95 -21.62 -8.57
CA PHE A 41 20.11 -20.95 -7.60
C PHE A 41 19.18 -21.91 -6.83
N ASP A 42 18.57 -22.88 -7.51
CA ASP A 42 17.60 -23.79 -6.88
C ASP A 42 18.29 -24.65 -5.80
N THR A 43 19.51 -25.08 -6.05
CA THR A 43 20.36 -25.78 -5.10
C THR A 43 20.68 -24.89 -3.88
N ALA A 44 21.08 -23.64 -4.13
CA ALA A 44 21.38 -22.67 -3.07
C ALA A 44 20.13 -22.35 -2.23
N ASP A 45 19.01 -22.06 -2.86
CA ASP A 45 17.74 -21.70 -2.19
C ASP A 45 17.25 -22.86 -1.32
N LYS A 46 17.23 -24.09 -1.84
CA LYS A 46 16.82 -25.28 -1.12
C LYS A 46 17.69 -25.55 0.11
N ALA A 47 19.00 -25.46 -0.05
CA ALA A 47 19.94 -25.66 1.06
C ALA A 47 19.73 -24.65 2.17
N LEU A 48 19.67 -23.35 1.82
CA LEU A 48 19.48 -22.27 2.80
C LEU A 48 18.12 -22.35 3.49
N LYS A 49 17.04 -22.64 2.76
CA LYS A 49 15.70 -22.83 3.37
C LYS A 49 15.67 -23.97 4.39
N ASN A 50 16.36 -25.06 4.11
CA ASN A 50 16.49 -26.17 5.07
C ASN A 50 17.25 -25.75 6.34
N MET A 51 18.39 -25.05 6.16
CA MET A 51 19.16 -24.54 7.29
C MET A 51 18.37 -23.52 8.14
N VAL A 52 17.61 -22.63 7.50
CA VAL A 52 16.74 -21.66 8.20
C VAL A 52 15.64 -22.39 8.97
N ARG A 53 15.09 -23.47 8.41
CA ARG A 53 14.08 -24.31 9.08
C ARG A 53 14.66 -24.96 10.34
N GLU A 54 15.85 -25.53 10.25
CA GLU A 54 16.54 -26.16 11.38
C GLU A 54 16.93 -25.14 12.46
N ALA A 55 17.46 -23.98 12.05
CA ALA A 55 17.87 -22.90 12.95
C ALA A 55 16.69 -22.10 13.51
N LYS A 56 15.50 -22.21 12.90
CA LYS A 56 14.31 -21.35 13.17
C LYS A 56 14.58 -19.85 13.06
N GLY A 57 15.46 -19.47 12.14
CA GLY A 57 15.85 -18.07 11.96
C GLY A 57 17.20 -17.88 11.27
N PRO A 58 17.92 -16.79 11.60
CA PRO A 58 19.23 -16.50 11.05
C PRO A 58 20.24 -17.64 11.31
N ILE A 59 21.15 -17.86 10.37
CA ILE A 59 22.22 -18.83 10.49
C ILE A 59 23.47 -18.15 10.99
N TYR A 60 24.07 -18.69 12.05
CA TYR A 60 25.26 -18.14 12.71
C TYR A 60 26.49 -19.04 12.53
N ASP A 61 27.66 -18.40 12.40
CA ASP A 61 28.96 -19.01 12.66
C ASP A 61 29.56 -18.30 13.89
N GLY A 62 29.52 -18.99 15.03
CA GLY A 62 29.80 -18.39 16.33
C GLY A 62 28.83 -17.24 16.65
N LYS A 63 29.36 -16.01 16.77
CA LYS A 63 28.56 -14.78 17.03
C LYS A 63 28.20 -13.99 15.77
N GLN A 64 28.65 -14.44 14.59
CA GLN A 64 28.45 -13.72 13.33
C GLN A 64 27.32 -14.33 12.55
N VAL A 65 26.39 -13.49 12.05
CA VAL A 65 25.37 -13.94 11.09
C VAL A 65 26.06 -14.23 9.77
N VAL A 66 25.94 -15.46 9.30
CA VAL A 66 26.44 -15.89 7.98
C VAL A 66 25.34 -15.92 6.91
N TYR A 67 24.10 -16.10 7.34
CA TYR A 67 22.94 -15.94 6.46
C TYR A 67 21.78 -15.28 7.21
N ALA A 68 21.26 -14.19 6.64
CA ALA A 68 20.07 -13.49 7.09
C ALA A 68 18.87 -13.95 6.25
N PRO A 69 17.84 -14.60 6.85
CA PRO A 69 16.68 -15.05 6.10
C PRO A 69 15.93 -13.88 5.44
N ILE A 70 15.32 -14.16 4.29
CA ILE A 70 14.66 -13.18 3.45
C ILE A 70 13.16 -13.23 3.68
N ILE A 71 12.59 -12.12 4.14
CA ILE A 71 11.15 -11.93 4.31
C ILE A 71 10.65 -11.03 3.18
N ILE A 72 9.69 -11.50 2.40
CA ILE A 72 9.08 -10.74 1.31
C ILE A 72 7.63 -10.42 1.65
N GLY A 73 7.30 -9.14 1.69
CA GLY A 73 5.95 -8.61 1.87
C GLY A 73 5.58 -7.65 0.74
N GLY A 74 4.49 -6.91 0.93
CA GLY A 74 4.05 -5.86 0.02
C GLY A 74 2.96 -6.26 -0.96
N HIS A 75 2.58 -5.30 -1.80
CA HIS A 75 1.42 -5.45 -2.69
C HIS A 75 1.57 -6.55 -3.73
N PHE A 76 2.77 -6.76 -4.26
CA PHE A 76 3.07 -7.81 -5.22
C PHE A 76 2.69 -9.20 -4.69
N ASN A 77 2.95 -9.48 -3.42
CA ASN A 77 2.65 -10.78 -2.81
C ASN A 77 1.16 -11.08 -2.63
N ASN A 78 0.30 -10.10 -2.79
CA ASN A 78 -1.15 -10.36 -2.71
C ASN A 78 -1.67 -11.12 -3.92
N TYR A 79 -0.94 -11.12 -5.04
CA TYR A 79 -1.33 -11.83 -6.27
C TYR A 79 -0.22 -12.75 -6.83
N SER A 80 1.06 -12.49 -6.57
CA SER A 80 2.19 -13.29 -7.07
C SER A 80 3.04 -13.89 -5.95
N PHE A 81 2.41 -14.34 -4.87
CA PHE A 81 3.10 -14.88 -3.69
C PHE A 81 3.91 -16.15 -3.96
N ASN A 82 3.42 -17.05 -4.82
CA ASN A 82 4.15 -18.24 -5.22
C ASN A 82 5.45 -17.88 -5.96
N GLU A 83 5.40 -16.89 -6.84
CA GLU A 83 6.58 -16.38 -7.55
C GLU A 83 7.62 -15.85 -6.56
N SER A 84 7.21 -15.05 -5.59
CA SER A 84 8.11 -14.53 -4.55
C SER A 84 8.79 -15.64 -3.75
N PHE A 85 8.09 -16.72 -3.47
CA PHE A 85 8.67 -17.88 -2.78
C PHE A 85 9.63 -18.68 -3.67
N CYS A 86 9.28 -18.91 -4.93
CA CYS A 86 10.13 -19.58 -5.92
C CYS A 86 11.36 -18.75 -6.31
N LYS A 87 11.25 -17.42 -6.25
CA LYS A 87 12.35 -16.48 -6.52
C LYS A 87 13.24 -16.20 -5.29
N GLY A 88 13.10 -16.98 -4.22
CA GLY A 88 14.02 -17.04 -3.09
C GLY A 88 13.59 -16.34 -1.81
N GLY A 89 12.33 -15.95 -1.65
CA GLY A 89 11.81 -15.60 -0.34
C GLY A 89 11.85 -16.80 0.59
N ASP A 90 12.42 -16.65 1.78
CA ASP A 90 12.33 -17.69 2.81
C ASP A 90 10.96 -17.64 3.48
N TYR A 91 10.49 -16.44 3.74
CA TYR A 91 9.15 -16.17 4.24
C TYR A 91 8.44 -15.20 3.29
N VAL A 92 7.29 -15.59 2.80
CA VAL A 92 6.45 -14.74 1.95
C VAL A 92 5.16 -14.43 2.70
N VAL A 93 4.93 -13.13 2.95
CA VAL A 93 3.81 -12.66 3.73
C VAL A 93 2.78 -12.00 2.82
N ARG A 94 1.57 -12.54 2.82
CA ARG A 94 0.38 -12.01 2.13
C ARG A 94 -0.49 -11.23 3.11
N GLY A 95 -1.24 -10.27 2.61
CA GLY A 95 -2.10 -9.45 3.44
C GLY A 95 -1.28 -8.42 4.23
N LYS A 96 -1.63 -8.22 5.46
CA LYS A 96 -1.15 -7.09 6.26
C LYS A 96 0.18 -7.34 6.98
N GLY A 97 0.46 -8.56 7.32
CA GLY A 97 1.77 -9.05 7.74
C GLY A 97 2.30 -8.63 9.11
N ILE A 98 1.63 -7.74 9.84
CA ILE A 98 2.22 -7.11 11.03
C ILE A 98 2.47 -8.12 12.16
N ASN A 99 1.48 -8.99 12.45
CA ASN A 99 1.68 -9.99 13.49
C ASN A 99 2.51 -11.17 13.00
N LEU A 100 2.31 -11.58 11.75
CA LEU A 100 3.15 -12.61 11.15
C LEU A 100 4.62 -12.19 11.14
N LEU A 101 4.94 -10.93 10.83
CA LEU A 101 6.31 -10.45 10.88
C LEU A 101 6.92 -10.63 12.28
N ARG A 102 6.20 -10.23 13.33
CA ARG A 102 6.65 -10.43 14.72
C ARG A 102 6.92 -11.91 14.99
N ASP A 103 5.97 -12.76 14.65
CA ASP A 103 6.02 -14.17 14.97
C ASP A 103 7.10 -14.91 14.15
N ILE A 104 7.34 -14.48 12.90
CA ILE A 104 8.47 -14.94 12.08
C ILE A 104 9.80 -14.52 12.73
N LEU A 105 9.93 -13.27 13.14
CA LEU A 105 11.16 -12.77 13.79
C LEU A 105 11.43 -13.45 15.13
N LEU A 106 10.41 -13.98 15.80
CA LEU A 106 10.53 -14.79 17.01
C LEU A 106 10.81 -16.28 16.73
N GLY A 107 10.95 -16.68 15.45
CA GLY A 107 11.24 -18.06 15.07
C GLY A 107 10.07 -19.03 15.27
N LEU A 108 8.83 -18.52 15.32
CA LEU A 108 7.63 -19.34 15.52
C LEU A 108 7.12 -20.02 14.24
N PHE A 109 7.67 -19.64 13.08
CA PHE A 109 7.30 -20.16 11.78
C PHE A 109 8.51 -20.76 11.05
N GLU A 110 8.26 -21.76 10.25
CA GLU A 110 9.24 -22.28 9.28
C GLU A 110 9.21 -21.45 7.97
N PRO A 111 10.25 -21.55 7.11
CA PRO A 111 10.20 -20.97 5.78
C PRO A 111 8.95 -21.39 5.00
N GLY A 112 8.22 -20.43 4.43
CA GLY A 112 6.96 -20.71 3.78
C GLY A 112 6.18 -19.46 3.33
N ILE A 113 4.96 -19.71 2.84
CA ILE A 113 4.01 -18.66 2.43
C ILE A 113 2.92 -18.56 3.49
N TYR A 114 2.73 -17.38 4.00
CA TYR A 114 1.80 -17.12 5.10
C TYR A 114 0.83 -16.00 4.73
N HIS A 115 -0.41 -16.14 5.19
CA HIS A 115 -1.44 -15.13 5.04
C HIS A 115 -1.84 -14.59 6.41
N ASP A 116 -1.72 -13.26 6.58
CA ASP A 116 -2.18 -12.57 7.79
C ASP A 116 -3.62 -12.11 7.60
N PRO A 117 -4.60 -12.81 8.17
CA PRO A 117 -6.01 -12.45 8.05
C PRO A 117 -6.44 -11.33 9.00
N MET A 118 -5.51 -10.79 9.78
CA MET A 118 -5.84 -10.03 10.99
C MET A 118 -6.64 -8.75 10.80
N PRO A 119 -7.55 -8.46 11.76
CA PRO A 119 -8.14 -7.15 11.93
C PRO A 119 -7.08 -6.12 12.37
N TYR A 120 -7.15 -4.92 11.81
CA TYR A 120 -6.17 -3.84 12.06
C TYR A 120 -6.35 -3.07 13.36
N ALA A 121 -7.33 -3.41 14.16
CA ALA A 121 -7.58 -2.72 15.43
C ALA A 121 -6.33 -2.58 16.32
N ASN A 122 -5.34 -3.45 16.12
CA ASN A 122 -4.14 -3.55 16.95
C ASN A 122 -2.84 -3.18 16.21
N ILE A 123 -2.89 -2.41 15.11
CA ILE A 123 -1.67 -1.90 14.48
C ILE A 123 -0.94 -1.00 15.48
N PRO A 124 0.31 -1.30 15.85
CA PRO A 124 1.08 -0.45 16.73
C PRO A 124 1.30 0.93 16.12
N ARG A 125 1.60 1.89 16.97
CA ARG A 125 2.04 3.21 16.49
C ARG A 125 3.34 3.07 15.70
N MET A 126 3.48 3.87 14.64
CA MET A 126 4.74 3.98 13.92
C MET A 126 5.80 4.58 14.83
N ASP A 127 6.96 3.95 14.90
CA ASP A 127 8.14 4.57 15.52
C ASP A 127 8.67 5.69 14.59
N ARG A 128 8.20 6.89 14.86
CA ARG A 128 8.56 8.07 14.07
C ARG A 128 9.94 8.62 14.42
N GLU A 129 10.49 8.27 15.58
CA GLU A 129 11.77 8.78 16.04
C GLU A 129 12.90 8.33 15.11
N VAL A 130 12.88 7.08 14.66
CA VAL A 130 13.82 6.54 13.67
C VAL A 130 13.86 7.41 12.41
N PHE A 131 12.67 7.72 11.83
CA PHE A 131 12.59 8.52 10.61
C PHE A 131 13.04 9.97 10.81
N TYR A 132 12.66 10.60 11.92
CA TYR A 132 13.08 11.97 12.21
C TYR A 132 14.58 12.07 12.43
N LYS A 133 15.18 11.11 13.14
CA LYS A 133 16.62 11.06 13.39
C LYS A 133 17.39 10.91 12.09
N ASP A 134 17.05 9.94 11.26
CA ASP A 134 17.72 9.71 9.98
C ASP A 134 17.60 10.92 9.04
N MET A 135 16.40 11.49 8.94
CA MET A 135 16.17 12.68 8.13
C MET A 135 16.94 13.90 8.62
N TYR A 136 17.03 14.08 9.93
CA TYR A 136 17.82 15.17 10.53
C TYR A 136 19.31 15.01 10.27
N GLU A 137 19.85 13.83 10.52
CA GLU A 137 21.27 13.53 10.28
C GLU A 137 21.64 13.67 8.80
N TYR A 138 20.75 13.26 7.90
CA TYR A 138 20.93 13.43 6.46
C TYR A 138 20.89 14.89 6.04
N SER A 139 19.94 15.65 6.55
CA SER A 139 19.78 17.09 6.30
C SER A 139 21.02 17.90 6.73
N ASP A 140 21.58 17.61 7.90
CA ASP A 140 22.77 18.26 8.41
C ASP A 140 24.00 17.98 7.53
N LYS A 141 24.17 16.74 7.07
CA LYS A 141 25.26 16.33 6.18
C LYS A 141 25.16 16.89 4.76
N THR A 142 23.97 17.05 4.22
CA THR A 142 23.77 17.44 2.81
C THR A 142 23.53 18.92 2.60
N LYS A 143 23.39 19.71 3.66
CA LYS A 143 23.21 21.20 3.66
C LYS A 143 22.10 21.72 2.73
N GLY A 144 21.13 20.90 2.35
CA GLY A 144 20.09 21.28 1.41
C GLY A 144 18.84 20.44 1.47
N TYR A 145 18.84 19.38 2.24
CA TYR A 145 17.65 18.54 2.39
C TYR A 145 16.69 19.18 3.40
N VAL A 146 15.49 19.51 2.93
CA VAL A 146 14.47 20.08 3.79
C VAL A 146 13.58 18.95 4.33
N PHE A 147 13.40 18.90 5.65
CA PHE A 147 12.40 18.02 6.26
C PHE A 147 11.04 18.16 5.55
N SER A 148 10.43 17.05 5.16
CA SER A 148 9.10 17.09 4.61
C SER A 148 8.13 17.72 5.61
N ARG A 149 7.46 18.78 5.19
CA ARG A 149 6.41 19.44 5.98
C ARG A 149 5.08 18.66 5.97
N ILE A 150 5.02 17.57 5.23
CA ILE A 150 3.88 16.66 5.21
C ILE A 150 4.33 15.35 5.85
N LYS A 151 3.64 14.96 6.92
CA LYS A 151 3.85 13.66 7.58
C LYS A 151 2.70 12.73 7.24
N SER A 152 2.91 11.42 7.35
CA SER A 152 1.88 10.43 7.06
C SER A 152 1.27 9.88 8.34
N VAL A 153 -0.03 9.67 8.33
CA VAL A 153 -0.76 8.91 9.35
C VAL A 153 -1.72 7.97 8.63
N LEU A 154 -1.87 6.77 9.14
CA LEU A 154 -2.83 5.80 8.63
C LEU A 154 -4.09 5.85 9.48
N SER A 155 -5.21 6.29 8.92
CA SER A 155 -6.49 6.36 9.64
C SER A 155 -7.27 5.05 9.57
N ALA A 156 -7.25 4.41 8.42
CA ALA A 156 -7.99 3.19 8.13
C ALA A 156 -7.27 2.35 7.07
N LEU A 157 -7.67 1.11 6.93
CA LEU A 157 -7.20 0.20 5.89
C LEU A 157 -8.36 -0.44 5.17
N GLY A 158 -8.12 -0.76 3.90
CA GLY A 158 -9.10 -1.38 3.03
C GLY A 158 -9.99 -0.37 2.31
N CYS A 159 -10.65 -0.87 1.29
CA CYS A 159 -11.54 -0.10 0.43
C CYS A 159 -12.70 -0.98 0.00
N SER A 160 -13.90 -0.43 -0.09
CA SER A 160 -15.12 -1.16 -0.53
C SER A 160 -15.23 -1.29 -2.04
N TYR A 161 -14.33 -0.68 -2.78
CA TYR A 161 -14.34 -0.69 -4.24
C TYR A 161 -13.46 -1.78 -4.81
N THR A 162 -13.83 -2.27 -6.00
CA THR A 162 -13.21 -3.41 -6.69
C THR A 162 -12.52 -2.98 -7.99
N CYS A 163 -11.85 -1.81 -8.00
CA CYS A 163 -11.16 -1.32 -9.19
C CYS A 163 -10.22 -2.40 -9.74
N SER A 164 -10.30 -2.68 -11.05
CA SER A 164 -9.60 -3.80 -11.71
C SER A 164 -8.07 -3.74 -11.61
N TYR A 165 -7.50 -2.56 -11.53
CA TYR A 165 -6.06 -2.31 -11.45
C TYR A 165 -5.54 -2.25 -10.00
N CYS A 166 -6.43 -2.29 -9.01
CA CYS A 166 -6.06 -2.05 -7.61
C CYS A 166 -5.76 -3.35 -6.87
N TYR A 167 -4.63 -3.38 -6.15
CA TYR A 167 -4.24 -4.54 -5.33
C TYR A 167 -5.28 -4.91 -4.26
N ILE A 168 -6.15 -3.97 -3.85
CA ILE A 168 -7.19 -4.22 -2.83
C ILE A 168 -8.20 -5.25 -3.33
N SER A 169 -8.52 -5.24 -4.62
CA SER A 169 -9.41 -6.26 -5.21
C SER A 169 -8.85 -7.67 -4.99
N SER A 170 -7.56 -7.88 -5.30
CA SER A 170 -6.89 -9.16 -5.07
C SER A 170 -6.79 -9.50 -3.57
N MET A 171 -6.58 -8.50 -2.71
CA MET A 171 -6.56 -8.70 -1.26
C MET A 171 -7.92 -9.14 -0.72
N ILE A 172 -9.02 -8.62 -1.27
CA ILE A 172 -10.39 -9.03 -0.94
C ILE A 172 -10.61 -10.50 -1.31
N ASP A 173 -10.20 -10.91 -2.49
CA ASP A 173 -10.37 -12.28 -2.97
C ASP A 173 -9.50 -13.25 -2.15
N ASN A 174 -8.26 -12.89 -1.86
CA ASN A 174 -7.40 -13.65 -0.97
C ASN A 174 -7.98 -13.80 0.44
N LEU A 175 -8.65 -12.75 0.95
CA LEU A 175 -9.30 -12.80 2.25
C LEU A 175 -10.49 -13.78 2.22
N LYS A 176 -11.32 -13.73 1.17
CA LYS A 176 -12.43 -14.68 0.99
C LYS A 176 -11.91 -16.12 0.94
N GLU A 177 -10.88 -16.37 0.14
CA GLU A 177 -10.23 -17.69 0.01
C GLU A 177 -9.71 -18.20 1.37
N ALA A 178 -9.02 -17.35 2.13
CA ALA A 178 -8.46 -17.71 3.44
C ALA A 178 -9.53 -18.12 4.47
N TYR A 179 -10.77 -17.66 4.32
CA TYR A 179 -11.89 -17.98 5.21
C TYR A 179 -12.87 -19.00 4.62
N GLN A 180 -12.71 -19.38 3.35
CA GLN A 180 -13.56 -20.36 2.70
C GLN A 180 -13.53 -21.71 3.44
N GLY A 181 -14.68 -22.28 3.72
CA GLY A 181 -14.81 -23.58 4.41
C GLY A 181 -14.53 -23.59 5.90
N LYS A 182 -14.15 -22.45 6.50
CA LYS A 182 -13.80 -22.38 7.94
C LYS A 182 -14.99 -22.12 8.86
N GLY A 183 -16.19 -21.86 8.30
CA GLY A 183 -17.37 -21.51 9.11
C GLY A 183 -17.27 -20.19 9.87
N ILE A 184 -16.25 -19.38 9.58
CA ILE A 184 -15.97 -18.09 10.23
C ILE A 184 -16.18 -16.99 9.20
N LYS A 185 -16.90 -15.94 9.59
CA LYS A 185 -17.08 -14.77 8.74
C LYS A 185 -15.75 -14.02 8.58
N PRO A 186 -15.33 -13.68 7.34
CA PRO A 186 -14.14 -12.86 7.15
C PRO A 186 -14.32 -11.49 7.84
N PRO A 187 -13.23 -10.90 8.34
CA PRO A 187 -13.28 -9.56 8.92
C PRO A 187 -13.71 -8.51 7.91
N SER A 188 -14.19 -7.37 8.38
CA SER A 188 -14.54 -6.24 7.51
C SER A 188 -13.34 -5.87 6.63
N ILE A 189 -13.60 -5.61 5.36
CA ILE A 189 -12.59 -5.14 4.41
C ILE A 189 -12.09 -3.76 4.80
N ILE A 190 -12.98 -2.92 5.33
CA ILE A 190 -12.65 -1.58 5.82
C ILE A 190 -12.54 -1.67 7.34
N GLN A 191 -11.44 -1.20 7.86
CA GLN A 191 -11.17 -1.19 9.30
C GLN A 191 -10.55 0.14 9.71
N ASP A 192 -11.29 0.90 10.48
CA ASP A 192 -10.80 2.13 11.10
C ASP A 192 -9.84 1.78 12.25
N ARG A 193 -8.77 2.55 12.37
CA ARG A 193 -7.88 2.43 13.52
C ARG A 193 -8.53 3.07 14.75
N PRO A 194 -8.22 2.59 15.97
CA PRO A 194 -8.69 3.23 17.19
C PRO A 194 -8.27 4.71 17.21
N ILE A 195 -9.21 5.61 17.47
CA ILE A 195 -8.99 7.06 17.46
C ILE A 195 -7.84 7.44 18.40
N ASN A 196 -7.76 6.83 19.58
CA ASN A 196 -6.69 7.10 20.54
C ASN A 196 -5.30 6.74 19.99
N THR A 197 -5.18 5.72 19.14
CA THR A 197 -3.92 5.36 18.50
C THR A 197 -3.51 6.41 17.46
N VAL A 198 -4.48 6.88 16.67
CA VAL A 198 -4.24 7.94 15.67
C VAL A 198 -3.89 9.27 16.34
N LEU A 199 -4.58 9.64 17.42
CA LEU A 199 -4.26 10.82 18.23
C LEU A 199 -2.85 10.74 18.83
N ALA A 200 -2.47 9.59 19.34
CA ALA A 200 -1.12 9.39 19.89
C ALA A 200 -0.03 9.58 18.83
N GLU A 201 -0.26 9.14 17.59
CA GLU A 201 0.66 9.42 16.46
C GLU A 201 0.75 10.91 16.13
N GLY A 202 -0.36 11.64 16.21
CA GLY A 202 -0.37 13.10 16.07
C GLY A 202 0.44 13.81 17.15
N LYS A 203 0.30 13.36 18.40
CA LYS A 203 1.09 13.87 19.54
C LYS A 203 2.60 13.57 19.38
N ASP A 204 2.95 12.40 18.84
CA ASP A 204 4.34 12.09 18.51
C ASP A 204 4.88 13.03 17.42
N ILE A 205 4.10 13.38 16.40
CA ILE A 205 4.50 14.37 15.39
C ILE A 205 4.81 15.71 16.06
N LEU A 206 3.91 16.24 16.90
CA LEU A 206 4.13 17.51 17.60
C LEU A 206 5.36 17.48 18.50
N ARG A 207 5.56 16.40 19.25
CA ARG A 207 6.73 16.21 20.12
C ARG A 207 8.04 16.24 19.33
N LEU A 208 8.08 15.50 18.21
CA LEU A 208 9.27 15.41 17.37
C LEU A 208 9.50 16.71 16.58
N ASP A 209 8.46 17.35 16.08
CA ASP A 209 8.55 18.65 15.43
C ASP A 209 9.21 19.67 16.39
N LYS A 210 8.77 19.70 17.65
CA LYS A 210 9.37 20.57 18.68
C LYS A 210 10.82 20.21 18.96
N PHE A 211 11.14 18.92 19.07
CA PHE A 211 12.50 18.46 19.37
C PHE A 211 13.49 18.79 18.26
N TYR A 212 13.10 18.56 17.00
CA TYR A 212 13.96 18.80 15.83
C TYR A 212 13.83 20.21 15.23
N GLY A 213 13.01 21.10 15.81
CA GLY A 213 12.82 22.45 15.31
C GLY A 213 12.14 22.54 13.93
N VAL A 214 11.31 21.55 13.59
CA VAL A 214 10.57 21.48 12.33
C VAL A 214 9.09 21.81 12.55
N LYS A 215 8.36 22.12 11.46
CA LYS A 215 6.93 22.40 11.53
C LYS A 215 6.19 21.63 10.45
N THR A 216 5.41 20.65 10.87
CA THR A 216 4.49 19.93 10.00
C THR A 216 3.34 20.84 9.58
N ALA A 217 3.08 20.94 8.28
CA ALA A 217 2.02 21.77 7.71
C ALA A 217 0.73 20.99 7.47
N ALA A 218 0.83 19.72 7.16
CA ALA A 218 -0.30 18.83 6.94
C ALA A 218 0.07 17.38 7.24
N VAL A 219 -0.93 16.57 7.53
CA VAL A 219 -0.81 15.13 7.68
C VAL A 219 -1.49 14.46 6.49
N PHE A 220 -0.73 13.66 5.72
CA PHE A 220 -1.29 12.84 4.66
C PHE A 220 -1.92 11.59 5.25
N ASP A 221 -3.21 11.40 5.02
CA ASP A 221 -3.89 10.17 5.38
C ASP A 221 -3.53 9.07 4.36
N GLN A 222 -2.81 8.07 4.82
CA GLN A 222 -2.40 6.91 4.00
C GLN A 222 -3.47 5.82 3.88
N ALA A 223 -4.70 6.07 4.34
CA ALA A 223 -5.79 5.15 4.12
C ALA A 223 -5.98 4.89 2.62
N ASP A 224 -6.35 3.66 2.26
CA ASP A 224 -6.69 3.31 0.87
C ASP A 224 -7.80 4.21 0.32
N ILE A 225 -8.71 4.62 1.20
CA ILE A 225 -9.70 5.67 0.96
C ILE A 225 -10.09 6.31 2.28
N SER A 226 -10.07 7.63 2.33
CA SER A 226 -10.52 8.41 3.49
C SER A 226 -12.05 8.61 3.48
N LEU A 227 -12.61 9.08 4.58
CA LEU A 227 -14.03 9.44 4.73
C LEU A 227 -15.04 8.29 4.54
N ASN A 228 -14.62 7.03 4.66
CA ASN A 228 -15.54 5.91 4.60
C ASN A 228 -16.55 5.92 5.76
N ASN A 229 -16.07 6.18 6.96
CA ASN A 229 -16.83 6.22 8.19
C ASN A 229 -16.87 7.65 8.72
N MET A 230 -17.95 8.38 8.43
CA MET A 230 -18.06 9.79 8.82
C MET A 230 -18.25 9.99 10.32
N GLU A 231 -18.84 9.04 11.05
CA GLU A 231 -18.94 9.10 12.50
C GLU A 231 -17.55 9.08 13.15
N TRP A 232 -16.71 8.14 12.72
CA TRP A 232 -15.31 8.06 13.15
C TRP A 232 -14.51 9.33 12.78
N TRP A 233 -14.68 9.84 11.55
CA TRP A 233 -14.01 11.06 11.11
C TRP A 233 -14.44 12.30 11.87
N ASN A 234 -15.71 12.39 12.26
CA ASN A 234 -16.23 13.49 13.08
C ASN A 234 -15.65 13.44 14.49
N GLU A 235 -15.65 12.26 15.13
CA GLU A 235 -15.09 12.08 16.46
C GLU A 235 -13.57 12.33 16.47
N LEU A 236 -12.84 11.80 15.49
CA LEU A 236 -11.43 12.08 15.33
C LEU A 236 -11.20 13.58 15.14
N GLY A 237 -11.97 14.21 14.24
CA GLY A 237 -11.79 15.61 13.87
C GLY A 237 -11.93 16.56 15.03
N ASP A 238 -12.93 16.34 15.87
CA ASP A 238 -13.16 17.17 17.07
C ASP A 238 -11.98 17.07 18.04
N LYS A 239 -11.49 15.86 18.32
CA LYS A 239 -10.34 15.62 19.20
C LYS A 239 -9.01 16.06 18.58
N TRP A 240 -8.82 15.74 17.30
CA TRP A 240 -7.57 16.02 16.58
C TRP A 240 -7.31 17.52 16.42
N MET A 241 -8.32 18.29 16.03
CA MET A 241 -8.14 19.74 15.87
C MET A 241 -7.91 20.47 17.19
N THR A 242 -8.47 19.95 18.29
CA THR A 242 -8.23 20.46 19.64
C THR A 242 -6.83 20.12 20.14
N ASP A 243 -6.38 18.87 20.00
CA ASP A 243 -5.15 18.36 20.62
C ASP A 243 -3.91 18.57 19.74
N ILE A 244 -4.05 18.49 18.41
CA ILE A 244 -2.96 18.49 17.45
C ILE A 244 -2.99 19.72 16.53
N GLY A 245 -4.14 20.08 15.98
CA GLY A 245 -4.33 21.27 15.16
C GLY A 245 -3.69 21.24 13.77
N ILE A 246 -3.19 20.11 13.31
CA ILE A 246 -2.58 19.93 11.98
C ILE A 246 -3.64 19.36 11.03
N PRO A 247 -3.97 20.02 9.89
CA PRO A 247 -4.98 19.50 8.99
C PRO A 247 -4.50 18.28 8.21
N PHE A 248 -5.46 17.43 7.83
CA PHE A 248 -5.21 16.27 6.96
C PHE A 248 -5.20 16.66 5.48
N TYR A 249 -4.41 15.95 4.70
CA TYR A 249 -4.54 15.83 3.26
C TYR A 249 -5.08 14.43 2.97
N ILE A 250 -6.28 14.32 2.39
CA ILE A 250 -7.02 13.08 2.31
C ILE A 250 -7.19 12.56 0.88
N GLN A 251 -7.53 11.29 0.75
CA GLN A 251 -7.86 10.63 -0.52
C GLN A 251 -9.34 10.28 -0.56
N ALA A 252 -10.00 10.62 -1.67
CA ALA A 252 -11.41 10.33 -1.85
C ALA A 252 -11.76 9.99 -3.30
N ARG A 253 -12.90 9.32 -3.48
CA ARG A 253 -13.48 9.08 -4.81
C ARG A 253 -14.56 10.11 -5.15
N PRO A 254 -14.81 10.39 -6.44
CA PRO A 254 -15.87 11.29 -6.86
C PRO A 254 -17.23 10.95 -6.25
N ALA A 255 -17.60 9.67 -6.24
CA ALA A 255 -18.88 9.21 -5.67
C ALA A 255 -19.09 9.57 -4.20
N MET A 256 -18.02 9.74 -3.44
CA MET A 256 -18.11 10.12 -2.01
C MET A 256 -18.36 11.61 -1.81
N LEU A 257 -18.03 12.43 -2.79
CA LEU A 257 -18.04 13.90 -2.73
C LEU A 257 -19.18 14.50 -3.55
N ALA A 258 -19.87 13.70 -4.35
CA ALA A 258 -21.00 14.11 -5.16
C ALA A 258 -22.33 14.03 -4.41
N GLY A 259 -23.32 14.77 -4.89
CA GLY A 259 -24.69 14.78 -4.38
C GLY A 259 -24.82 15.33 -2.97
N LYS A 260 -26.02 15.23 -2.41
CA LYS A 260 -26.33 15.75 -1.08
C LYS A 260 -25.48 15.12 0.04
N ASN A 261 -25.18 13.84 -0.08
CA ASN A 261 -24.33 13.16 0.92
C ASN A 261 -22.86 13.59 0.81
N GLY A 262 -22.38 13.87 -0.40
CA GLY A 262 -21.05 14.45 -0.62
C GLY A 262 -20.93 15.84 0.00
N ILE A 263 -21.93 16.69 -0.19
CA ILE A 263 -21.98 18.03 0.44
C ILE A 263 -21.91 17.91 1.97
N LYS A 264 -22.71 17.05 2.60
CA LYS A 264 -22.67 16.85 4.06
C LYS A 264 -21.29 16.39 4.56
N ARG A 265 -20.60 15.51 3.82
CA ARG A 265 -19.22 15.10 4.16
C ARG A 265 -18.25 16.27 4.08
N ILE A 266 -18.30 17.02 2.98
CA ILE A 266 -17.42 18.18 2.76
C ILE A 266 -17.68 19.26 3.82
N GLU A 267 -18.92 19.55 4.10
CA GLU A 267 -19.33 20.51 5.15
C GLU A 267 -18.78 20.11 6.52
N SER A 268 -18.92 18.84 6.87
CA SER A 268 -18.44 18.32 8.16
C SER A 268 -16.93 18.51 8.35
N ILE A 269 -16.12 18.19 7.34
CA ILE A 269 -14.65 18.33 7.41
C ILE A 269 -14.20 19.78 7.28
N SER A 270 -14.94 20.60 6.51
CA SER A 270 -14.66 22.03 6.33
C SER A 270 -14.95 22.84 7.59
N ASN A 271 -16.09 22.63 8.23
CA ASN A 271 -16.47 23.32 9.47
C ASN A 271 -15.46 23.10 10.59
N ARG A 272 -14.81 21.94 10.62
CA ARG A 272 -13.74 21.60 11.57
C ARG A 272 -12.37 22.10 11.14
N ARG A 273 -12.23 22.65 9.94
CA ARG A 273 -10.91 22.94 9.31
C ARG A 273 -10.00 21.72 9.29
N LEU A 274 -10.60 20.52 9.25
CA LEU A 274 -9.90 19.25 9.41
C LEU A 274 -9.04 18.91 8.21
N VAL A 275 -9.33 19.47 7.03
CA VAL A 275 -8.70 19.08 5.76
C VAL A 275 -8.04 20.28 5.08
N SER A 276 -6.76 20.12 4.72
CA SER A 276 -5.98 21.10 3.93
C SER A 276 -6.10 20.88 2.42
N GLY A 277 -6.56 19.72 1.99
CA GLY A 277 -6.73 19.39 0.58
C GLY A 277 -7.23 17.96 0.37
N ILE A 278 -7.77 17.72 -0.80
CA ILE A 278 -8.29 16.41 -1.21
C ILE A 278 -7.58 15.96 -2.49
N SER A 279 -7.09 14.72 -2.49
CA SER A 279 -6.67 14.01 -3.69
C SER A 279 -7.83 13.15 -4.19
N MET A 280 -8.35 13.45 -5.36
CA MET A 280 -9.49 12.74 -5.94
C MET A 280 -9.04 11.94 -7.16
N ALA A 281 -9.14 10.62 -7.06
CA ALA A 281 -8.78 9.70 -8.12
C ALA A 281 -9.90 9.64 -9.17
N ILE A 282 -9.70 10.33 -10.30
CA ILE A 282 -10.59 10.28 -11.48
C ILE A 282 -10.16 9.15 -12.42
N GLU A 283 -8.86 8.92 -12.53
CA GLU A 283 -8.13 7.92 -13.32
C GLU A 283 -8.21 8.12 -14.82
N SER A 284 -9.34 8.43 -15.40
CA SER A 284 -9.51 8.74 -16.81
C SER A 284 -10.62 9.79 -17.04
N GLY A 285 -10.45 10.65 -18.01
CA GLY A 285 -11.50 11.57 -18.49
C GLY A 285 -12.64 10.85 -19.23
N ASP A 286 -12.36 9.68 -19.80
CA ASP A 286 -13.35 8.85 -20.50
C ASP A 286 -14.10 7.94 -19.50
N GLN A 287 -15.42 8.14 -19.40
CA GLN A 287 -16.26 7.34 -18.51
C GLN A 287 -16.40 5.87 -18.94
N ASN A 288 -16.23 5.56 -20.24
CA ASN A 288 -16.28 4.18 -20.71
C ASN A 288 -15.01 3.43 -20.32
N VAL A 289 -13.85 4.07 -20.46
CA VAL A 289 -12.57 3.54 -19.94
C VAL A 289 -12.68 3.31 -18.44
N ARG A 290 -13.22 4.26 -17.68
CA ARG A 290 -13.42 4.06 -16.24
C ARG A 290 -14.32 2.86 -15.94
N LYS A 291 -15.45 2.74 -16.63
CA LYS A 291 -16.43 1.69 -16.39
C LYS A 291 -15.96 0.31 -16.85
N LEU A 292 -15.45 0.20 -18.07
CA LEU A 292 -15.20 -1.07 -18.73
C LEU A 292 -13.81 -1.63 -18.40
N LEU A 293 -12.80 -0.75 -18.33
CA LEU A 293 -11.42 -1.16 -18.10
C LEU A 293 -11.04 -1.12 -16.62
N LEU A 294 -11.45 -0.06 -15.92
CA LEU A 294 -11.02 0.19 -14.55
C LEU A 294 -12.01 -0.27 -13.47
N ASP A 295 -13.17 -0.81 -13.87
CA ASP A 295 -14.28 -1.18 -12.97
C ASP A 295 -14.66 -0.03 -12.01
N ARG A 296 -14.74 1.20 -12.59
CA ARG A 296 -15.10 2.42 -11.88
C ARG A 296 -16.37 3.00 -12.49
N HIS A 297 -17.45 2.97 -11.74
CA HIS A 297 -18.80 3.27 -12.25
C HIS A 297 -19.21 4.74 -12.15
N GLU A 298 -18.33 5.64 -11.70
CA GLU A 298 -18.61 7.08 -11.69
C GLU A 298 -18.66 7.63 -13.11
N ASN A 299 -19.83 8.15 -13.50
CA ASN A 299 -19.98 8.89 -14.77
C ASN A 299 -19.43 10.33 -14.65
N ASN A 300 -19.38 11.03 -15.80
CA ASN A 300 -18.81 12.37 -15.83
C ASN A 300 -19.63 13.40 -15.01
N ASN A 301 -20.94 13.19 -14.83
CA ASN A 301 -21.76 14.09 -14.02
C ASN A 301 -21.40 13.98 -12.53
N ILE A 302 -21.19 12.74 -12.03
CA ILE A 302 -20.70 12.49 -10.66
C ILE A 302 -19.36 13.17 -10.43
N VAL A 303 -18.43 13.05 -11.39
CA VAL A 303 -17.11 13.68 -11.29
C VAL A 303 -17.22 15.20 -11.26
N LYS A 304 -18.00 15.79 -12.18
CA LYS A 304 -18.22 17.25 -12.23
C LYS A 304 -18.88 17.78 -10.96
N ASP A 305 -19.87 17.07 -10.46
CA ASP A 305 -20.59 17.44 -9.23
C ASP A 305 -19.66 17.39 -8.01
N ALA A 306 -18.87 16.35 -7.87
CA ALA A 306 -17.85 16.24 -6.82
C ALA A 306 -16.85 17.41 -6.86
N ILE A 307 -16.33 17.76 -8.05
CA ILE A 307 -15.42 18.88 -8.22
C ILE A 307 -16.09 20.19 -7.80
N LYS A 308 -17.33 20.43 -8.25
CA LYS A 308 -18.11 21.62 -7.90
C LYS A 308 -18.29 21.72 -6.39
N ASN A 309 -18.70 20.61 -5.76
CA ASN A 309 -18.94 20.57 -4.31
C ASN A 309 -17.67 20.89 -3.52
N VAL A 310 -16.53 20.25 -3.84
CA VAL A 310 -15.26 20.52 -3.14
C VAL A 310 -14.82 21.98 -3.32
N LYS A 311 -14.90 22.51 -4.55
CA LYS A 311 -14.52 23.89 -4.84
C LYS A 311 -15.40 24.91 -4.12
N SER A 312 -16.71 24.64 -3.94
CA SER A 312 -17.63 25.56 -3.27
C SER A 312 -17.28 25.80 -1.79
N TYR A 313 -16.54 24.90 -1.17
CA TYR A 313 -16.01 25.04 0.20
C TYR A 313 -14.56 25.54 0.25
N GLY A 314 -13.98 25.94 -0.88
CA GLY A 314 -12.62 26.47 -0.94
C GLY A 314 -11.52 25.44 -0.63
N ILE A 315 -11.83 24.14 -0.64
CA ILE A 315 -10.86 23.09 -0.36
C ILE A 315 -9.98 22.84 -1.60
N PRO A 316 -8.65 22.91 -1.49
CA PRO A 316 -7.74 22.56 -2.57
C PRO A 316 -7.97 21.13 -3.07
N LEU A 317 -8.09 20.97 -4.40
CA LEU A 317 -8.36 19.70 -5.03
C LEU A 317 -7.25 19.32 -5.99
N ARG A 318 -6.62 18.19 -5.77
CA ARG A 318 -5.73 17.50 -6.71
C ARG A 318 -6.50 16.35 -7.35
N THR A 319 -6.40 16.22 -8.67
CA THR A 319 -6.93 15.05 -9.37
C THR A 319 -5.80 14.11 -9.77
N GLN A 320 -6.10 12.82 -9.79
CA GLN A 320 -5.18 11.76 -10.24
C GLN A 320 -5.73 11.14 -11.51
N ALA A 321 -4.84 10.82 -12.44
CA ALA A 321 -5.14 10.13 -13.68
C ALA A 321 -4.06 9.09 -13.98
N ILE A 322 -4.47 7.99 -14.60
CA ILE A 322 -3.57 6.96 -15.13
C ILE A 322 -3.21 7.37 -16.56
N VAL A 323 -1.91 7.45 -16.83
CA VAL A 323 -1.38 7.75 -18.17
C VAL A 323 -1.15 6.44 -18.93
N GLY A 324 -1.38 6.43 -20.24
CA GLY A 324 -1.18 5.26 -21.08
C GLY A 324 -2.37 4.29 -21.13
N LEU A 325 -3.54 4.72 -20.62
CA LEU A 325 -4.77 3.94 -20.80
C LEU A 325 -5.20 3.96 -22.28
N PRO A 326 -5.68 2.82 -22.82
CA PRO A 326 -6.17 2.76 -24.18
C PRO A 326 -7.39 3.67 -24.38
N VAL A 327 -7.49 4.27 -25.54
CA VAL A 327 -8.63 5.13 -25.94
C VAL A 327 -9.70 4.26 -26.57
N MET A 328 -10.92 4.31 -26.04
CA MET A 328 -12.06 3.67 -26.69
C MET A 328 -12.50 4.47 -27.92
N LYS A 329 -12.43 3.87 -29.10
CA LYS A 329 -13.14 4.41 -30.25
C LYS A 329 -14.57 3.93 -30.27
N PRO A 330 -15.55 4.81 -30.58
CA PRO A 330 -16.86 4.34 -30.97
C PRO A 330 -16.70 3.40 -32.17
N SER A 331 -17.44 2.32 -32.19
CA SER A 331 -17.39 1.21 -33.16
C SER A 331 -17.23 1.70 -34.60
N ILE A 332 -15.98 1.74 -35.08
CA ILE A 332 -15.65 1.91 -36.50
C ILE A 332 -15.44 0.49 -37.07
N PRO A 333 -16.03 0.16 -38.23
CA PRO A 333 -15.82 -1.14 -38.83
C PRO A 333 -14.34 -1.39 -39.07
N PHE A 334 -13.91 -2.58 -38.71
CA PHE A 334 -12.54 -3.01 -38.77
C PHE A 334 -12.07 -3.13 -40.21
N ASN A 335 -11.21 -2.26 -40.67
CA ASN A 335 -10.38 -2.48 -41.84
C ASN A 335 -8.94 -2.14 -41.56
N SER A 336 -8.16 -3.19 -41.44
CA SER A 336 -6.72 -3.34 -41.70
C SER A 336 -5.69 -2.59 -40.86
N THR A 337 -4.63 -3.31 -40.57
CA THR A 337 -3.20 -2.98 -40.38
C THR A 337 -2.75 -2.21 -39.15
N ASN A 338 -3.56 -1.69 -38.29
CA ASN A 338 -3.11 -1.07 -37.05
C ASN A 338 -3.28 -2.01 -35.87
N SER A 339 -2.25 -2.15 -35.06
CA SER A 339 -2.22 -2.97 -33.83
C SER A 339 -3.33 -2.52 -32.88
N LYS A 340 -4.41 -3.29 -32.81
CA LYS A 340 -5.51 -3.07 -31.90
C LYS A 340 -5.31 -3.95 -30.69
N VAL A 341 -5.34 -3.33 -29.50
CA VAL A 341 -5.39 -4.06 -28.23
C VAL A 341 -6.85 -4.42 -27.99
N SER A 342 -7.18 -5.70 -27.91
CA SER A 342 -8.46 -6.15 -27.40
C SER A 342 -8.37 -6.44 -25.91
N LEU A 343 -9.37 -6.00 -25.16
CA LEU A 343 -9.50 -6.30 -23.73
C LEU A 343 -10.84 -6.98 -23.49
N VAL A 344 -10.83 -8.03 -22.70
CA VAL A 344 -12.03 -8.75 -22.30
C VAL A 344 -12.46 -8.22 -20.94
N ASP A 345 -13.71 -7.75 -20.81
CA ASP A 345 -14.27 -7.33 -19.53
C ASP A 345 -14.62 -8.54 -18.63
N ARG A 346 -15.06 -8.27 -17.41
CA ARG A 346 -15.43 -9.31 -16.44
C ARG A 346 -16.57 -10.22 -16.91
N ASP A 347 -17.40 -9.72 -17.83
CA ASP A 347 -18.54 -10.47 -18.40
C ASP A 347 -18.12 -11.26 -19.64
N GLY A 348 -16.82 -11.26 -19.98
CA GLY A 348 -16.25 -11.97 -21.12
C GLY A 348 -16.47 -11.27 -22.47
N LYS A 349 -16.90 -10.01 -22.47
CA LYS A 349 -17.11 -9.24 -23.69
C LYS A 349 -15.83 -8.55 -24.13
N GLU A 350 -15.49 -8.73 -25.40
CA GLU A 350 -14.30 -8.16 -26.02
C GLU A 350 -14.52 -6.69 -26.42
N HIS A 351 -13.57 -5.82 -26.00
CA HIS A 351 -13.54 -4.39 -26.31
C HIS A 351 -12.23 -4.07 -27.03
N TYR A 352 -12.32 -3.26 -28.09
CA TYR A 352 -11.17 -2.89 -28.91
C TYR A 352 -10.73 -1.47 -28.63
N TYR A 353 -9.44 -1.28 -28.51
CA TYR A 353 -8.80 0.02 -28.17
C TYR A 353 -7.68 0.35 -29.15
N GLU A 354 -7.45 1.64 -29.38
CA GLU A 354 -6.22 2.09 -30.03
C GLU A 354 -5.09 2.18 -29.01
N ASP A 355 -3.91 1.78 -29.44
CA ASP A 355 -2.69 2.01 -28.67
C ASP A 355 -2.40 3.53 -28.61
N PRO A 356 -2.40 4.16 -27.44
CA PRO A 356 -2.16 5.59 -27.30
C PRO A 356 -0.71 5.99 -27.59
N LEU A 357 0.18 5.01 -27.83
CA LEU A 357 1.59 5.25 -28.14
C LEU A 357 1.89 5.17 -29.64
N GLN A 358 0.88 4.96 -30.51
CA GLN A 358 0.95 5.10 -31.95
C GLN A 358 0.27 6.40 -32.40
#